data_3747753b2f4d0616a2808250665acab3
#
_entry.id   3747753b2f4d0616a2808250665acab3
#
_cell.length_a   1.000
_cell.length_b   1.000
_cell.length_c   1.000
_cell.angle_alpha   90.00
_cell.angle_beta   90.00
_cell.angle_gamma   90.00
#
_symmetry.space_group_name_H-M   'P 1'
#
loop_
_entity.id
_entity.type
_entity.pdbx_description
1 polymer ?
#
loop_
_entity_poly.entity_id
_entity_poly.type
_entity_poly.pdbx_seq_one_letter_code
_entity_poly.pdbx_strand_id
1 'polypeptide(L)'
;MSRKTRTKSKTRNNAKSRAKKATVSTVKSTDTEETVIPTAEPAIIKEEVAQPEPKEEIKIETPVEENQVIEQHDLGPRRSVVFIGSECYPFVKTGGLGDVMSALPKSLAKLNVDVKVILPRYKCIPWEYQEKMEYKGSFYMDLCSDGRQYYVGIMEYQEDGVVYDFIDNEEFFSWGNPYTNLIDDIPKFCYFSKAA
;
A
#
# COMPACT_ATOMS: atom_id res chain seq x y z
N MET A 1 -48.25 53.93 -15.74
CA MET A 1 -49.58 53.29 -15.76
C MET A 1 -49.33 51.80 -15.54
N SER A 2 -49.56 51.31 -14.30
CA SER A 2 -50.71 50.49 -13.85
C SER A 2 -50.60 49.05 -14.38
N ARG A 3 -50.66 47.98 -13.64
CA ARG A 3 -51.14 47.50 -12.34
C ARG A 3 -50.61 46.07 -12.16
N LYS A 4 -50.02 45.68 -11.00
CA LYS A 4 -50.55 44.89 -9.89
C LYS A 4 -51.41 43.66 -10.25
N THR A 5 -50.94 42.48 -9.80
CA THR A 5 -51.64 41.48 -8.93
C THR A 5 -50.67 40.32 -8.71
N ARG A 6 -50.17 39.92 -7.64
CA ARG A 6 -50.54 39.39 -6.30
C ARG A 6 -51.56 38.23 -6.34
N THR A 7 -51.06 37.02 -6.16
CA THR A 7 -51.78 36.00 -5.42
C THR A 7 -50.84 35.06 -4.62
N LYS A 8 -51.15 34.98 -3.33
CA LYS A 8 -50.64 34.03 -2.35
C LYS A 8 -51.46 32.74 -2.46
N SER A 9 -50.86 31.57 -2.27
CA SER A 9 -51.57 30.52 -1.55
C SER A 9 -50.59 29.66 -0.76
N LYS A 10 -50.95 29.50 0.45
CA LYS A 10 -50.37 28.82 1.57
C LYS A 10 -51.13 27.52 1.71
N THR A 11 -50.46 26.38 1.74
CA THR A 11 -51.09 25.18 2.30
C THR A 11 -50.04 24.39 3.10
N ARG A 12 -50.28 24.38 4.39
CA ARG A 12 -49.76 23.46 5.38
C ARG A 12 -50.49 22.14 5.21
N ASN A 13 -49.79 21.01 5.29
CA ASN A 13 -50.40 19.83 5.91
C ASN A 13 -49.32 18.97 6.62
N ASN A 14 -49.66 18.75 7.82
CA ASN A 14 -49.08 18.04 8.92
C ASN A 14 -49.69 16.61 8.93
N ALA A 15 -48.87 15.58 9.04
CA ALA A 15 -49.33 14.25 9.45
C ALA A 15 -48.15 13.44 10.01
N LYS A 16 -48.00 13.44 11.33
CA LYS A 16 -48.25 12.35 12.26
C LYS A 16 -47.44 11.06 12.09
N SER A 17 -46.53 10.94 13.03
CA SER A 17 -45.94 9.75 13.63
C SER A 17 -46.88 8.51 13.67
N ARG A 18 -46.31 7.36 13.35
CA ARG A 18 -46.84 6.08 13.84
C ARG A 18 -45.69 5.11 14.18
N ALA A 19 -45.39 5.05 15.45
CA ALA A 19 -44.60 4.00 16.07
C ALA A 19 -45.33 2.65 15.92
N LYS A 20 -44.68 1.62 15.45
CA LYS A 20 -45.09 0.23 15.63
C LYS A 20 -44.11 -0.49 16.52
N LYS A 21 -44.59 -0.77 17.71
CA LYS A 21 -44.10 -1.69 18.72
C LYS A 21 -44.22 -3.10 18.15
N ALA A 22 -43.16 -3.85 18.06
CA ALA A 22 -43.21 -5.27 17.78
C ALA A 22 -42.64 -6.05 18.96
N THR A 23 -43.40 -6.98 19.38
CA THR A 23 -43.45 -7.83 20.56
C THR A 23 -42.27 -8.82 20.60
N VAL A 24 -41.72 -8.94 21.79
CA VAL A 24 -40.81 -10.02 22.20
C VAL A 24 -41.66 -11.29 22.29
N SER A 25 -41.25 -12.34 21.60
CA SER A 25 -41.64 -13.72 21.87
C SER A 25 -40.46 -14.56 22.29
N THR A 26 -40.48 -14.92 23.54
CA THR A 26 -39.68 -15.89 24.22
C THR A 26 -39.96 -17.28 23.65
N VAL A 27 -38.95 -17.99 23.18
CA VAL A 27 -39.02 -19.43 22.94
C VAL A 27 -37.98 -20.12 23.79
N LYS A 28 -38.46 -21.13 24.50
CA LYS A 28 -37.82 -21.95 25.52
C LYS A 28 -36.65 -22.75 24.97
N SER A 29 -35.64 -22.88 25.84
CA SER A 29 -34.59 -23.90 25.91
C SER A 29 -35.08 -25.30 25.61
N THR A 30 -34.32 -26.04 24.77
CA THR A 30 -34.21 -27.48 24.81
C THR A 30 -32.74 -27.86 24.86
N ASP A 31 -32.40 -28.63 25.86
CA ASP A 31 -31.12 -29.28 26.12
C ASP A 31 -30.66 -30.11 24.94
N THR A 32 -29.40 -30.01 24.55
CA THR A 32 -28.73 -31.06 23.81
C THR A 32 -27.28 -31.16 24.25
N GLU A 33 -26.98 -32.25 24.87
CA GLU A 33 -25.75 -32.95 25.22
C GLU A 33 -24.38 -32.32 24.90
N GLU A 34 -23.65 -32.11 25.98
CA GLU A 34 -22.18 -31.96 26.04
C GLU A 34 -21.49 -33.20 25.44
N THR A 35 -20.82 -33.04 24.32
CA THR A 35 -19.84 -34.04 23.86
C THR A 35 -18.46 -33.63 24.40
N VAL A 36 -18.05 -34.32 25.45
CA VAL A 36 -16.75 -34.24 26.09
C VAL A 36 -15.66 -34.72 25.13
N ILE A 37 -14.78 -33.84 24.68
CA ILE A 37 -13.55 -34.22 23.97
C ILE A 37 -12.49 -34.50 25.03
N PRO A 38 -11.85 -35.67 25.08
CA PRO A 38 -10.80 -35.94 26.07
C PRO A 38 -9.53 -35.15 25.76
N THR A 39 -9.11 -34.40 26.75
CA THR A 39 -7.81 -33.71 26.78
C THR A 39 -6.70 -34.76 26.81
N ALA A 40 -5.87 -34.82 25.77
CA ALA A 40 -4.65 -35.60 25.76
C ALA A 40 -3.56 -34.82 26.52
N GLU A 41 -3.07 -35.45 27.59
CA GLU A 41 -1.87 -35.00 28.33
C GLU A 41 -0.63 -35.01 27.42
N PRO A 42 0.28 -34.03 27.52
CA PRO A 42 1.54 -34.09 26.78
C PRO A 42 2.49 -35.09 27.42
N ALA A 43 2.89 -36.09 26.66
CA ALA A 43 3.93 -37.04 27.05
C ALA A 43 5.27 -36.32 27.24
N ILE A 44 5.82 -36.44 28.43
CA ILE A 44 7.18 -35.96 28.78
C ILE A 44 8.18 -36.87 28.08
N ILE A 45 8.77 -36.41 27.00
CA ILE A 45 9.94 -37.03 26.38
C ILE A 45 11.16 -36.66 27.24
N LYS A 46 11.72 -37.63 27.94
CA LYS A 46 12.99 -37.51 28.64
C LYS A 46 14.09 -37.44 27.57
N GLU A 47 14.68 -36.26 27.40
CA GLU A 47 15.86 -36.04 26.62
C GLU A 47 17.08 -36.63 27.34
N GLU A 48 17.66 -37.65 26.74
CA GLU A 48 18.89 -38.30 27.21
C GLU A 48 20.05 -37.37 26.91
N VAL A 49 20.71 -36.90 27.96
CA VAL A 49 21.88 -36.00 27.86
C VAL A 49 23.06 -36.78 27.33
N ALA A 50 23.36 -36.62 26.04
CA ALA A 50 24.60 -37.08 25.44
C ALA A 50 25.76 -36.16 25.89
N GLN A 51 26.83 -36.74 26.38
CA GLN A 51 28.08 -36.09 26.81
C GLN A 51 28.77 -35.41 25.61
N PRO A 52 29.36 -34.23 25.82
CA PRO A 52 30.08 -33.53 24.75
C PRO A 52 31.43 -34.21 24.44
N GLU A 53 31.63 -34.59 23.18
CA GLU A 53 32.92 -34.95 22.66
C GLU A 53 33.92 -33.76 22.63
N PRO A 54 35.21 -33.97 22.72
CA PRO A 54 36.20 -32.89 22.82
C PRO A 54 36.27 -32.11 21.50
N LYS A 55 36.13 -30.79 21.65
CA LYS A 55 36.27 -29.84 20.54
C LYS A 55 37.71 -29.81 20.03
N GLU A 56 37.93 -30.23 18.79
CA GLU A 56 39.09 -29.84 18.04
C GLU A 56 39.15 -28.32 17.86
N GLU A 57 40.27 -27.72 18.28
CA GLU A 57 40.53 -26.29 18.03
C GLU A 57 40.71 -26.06 16.52
N ILE A 58 39.64 -25.54 15.89
CA ILE A 58 39.76 -25.01 14.54
C ILE A 58 40.52 -23.68 14.67
N LYS A 59 41.80 -23.71 14.21
CA LYS A 59 42.55 -22.48 13.96
C LYS A 59 41.77 -21.65 12.96
N ILE A 60 41.19 -20.57 13.45
CA ILE A 60 40.60 -19.53 12.60
C ILE A 60 41.79 -18.80 11.97
N GLU A 61 42.13 -19.17 10.73
CA GLU A 61 42.94 -18.32 9.89
C GLU A 61 42.13 -17.08 9.58
N THR A 62 42.61 -15.93 10.00
CA THR A 62 42.06 -14.62 9.66
C THR A 62 41.97 -14.51 8.14
N PRO A 63 40.80 -14.16 7.58
CA PRO A 63 40.76 -13.89 6.15
C PRO A 63 41.70 -12.72 5.86
N VAL A 64 42.67 -12.95 5.03
CA VAL A 64 43.46 -11.91 4.37
C VAL A 64 42.44 -11.08 3.61
N GLU A 65 42.34 -9.78 3.92
CA GLU A 65 41.61 -8.84 3.10
C GLU A 65 42.19 -8.88 1.69
N GLU A 66 41.63 -9.74 0.85
CA GLU A 66 41.79 -9.65 -0.58
C GLU A 66 41.17 -8.33 -0.99
N ASN A 67 42.00 -7.30 -1.15
CA ASN A 67 41.66 -6.11 -1.89
C ASN A 67 41.23 -6.57 -3.29
N GLN A 68 39.93 -6.89 -3.44
CA GLN A 68 39.33 -7.04 -4.75
C GLN A 68 39.41 -5.65 -5.39
N VAL A 69 40.47 -5.48 -6.19
CA VAL A 69 40.51 -4.45 -7.21
C VAL A 69 39.25 -4.73 -8.05
N ILE A 70 38.20 -3.94 -7.80
CA ILE A 70 37.02 -3.94 -8.64
C ILE A 70 37.52 -3.48 -10.00
N GLU A 71 37.78 -4.44 -10.89
CA GLU A 71 38.04 -4.14 -12.30
C GLU A 71 36.88 -3.25 -12.72
N GLN A 72 37.22 -2.02 -13.14
CA GLN A 72 36.25 -1.11 -13.73
C GLN A 72 35.82 -1.74 -15.04
N HIS A 73 34.82 -2.64 -14.96
CA HIS A 73 34.14 -3.10 -16.15
C HIS A 73 33.59 -1.85 -16.84
N ASP A 74 33.99 -1.66 -18.09
CA ASP A 74 33.32 -0.68 -18.94
C ASP A 74 31.84 -1.06 -19.01
N LEU A 75 31.03 -0.40 -18.20
CA LEU A 75 29.60 -0.69 -18.06
C LEU A 75 28.81 -0.28 -19.32
N GLY A 76 29.54 0.17 -20.35
CA GLY A 76 28.94 0.64 -21.60
C GLY A 76 28.14 1.93 -21.42
N PRO A 77 27.34 2.32 -22.42
CA PRO A 77 26.53 3.54 -22.33
C PRO A 77 25.49 3.43 -21.21
N ARG A 78 25.37 4.50 -20.42
CA ARG A 78 24.40 4.60 -19.32
C ARG A 78 22.98 4.36 -19.85
N ARG A 79 22.26 3.45 -19.20
CA ARG A 79 20.88 3.06 -19.54
C ARG A 79 19.92 3.69 -18.54
N SER A 80 18.66 3.85 -18.93
CA SER A 80 17.58 4.27 -18.03
C SER A 80 16.49 3.22 -17.97
N VAL A 81 15.95 3.02 -16.76
CA VAL A 81 14.87 2.07 -16.49
C VAL A 81 13.83 2.74 -15.63
N VAL A 82 12.56 2.57 -15.97
CA VAL A 82 11.42 3.03 -15.17
C VAL A 82 10.66 1.83 -14.66
N PHE A 83 10.42 1.79 -13.35
CA PHE A 83 9.55 0.84 -12.69
C PHE A 83 8.23 1.54 -12.36
N ILE A 84 7.13 0.91 -12.68
CA ILE A 84 5.79 1.41 -12.33
C ILE A 84 5.11 0.35 -11.49
N GLY A 85 4.69 0.69 -10.28
CA GLY A 85 4.10 -0.27 -9.36
C GLY A 85 3.19 0.36 -8.33
N SER A 86 2.40 -0.49 -7.69
CA SER A 86 1.46 -0.09 -6.64
C SER A 86 2.07 -0.09 -5.25
N GLU A 87 3.23 -0.73 -5.08
CA GLU A 87 3.93 -0.87 -3.79
C GLU A 87 5.43 -0.72 -3.98
N CYS A 88 6.12 -0.18 -2.97
CA CYS A 88 7.58 -0.17 -2.84
C CYS A 88 7.94 0.07 -1.37
N TYR A 89 8.71 -0.83 -0.77
CA TYR A 89 9.29 -0.58 0.56
C TYR A 89 10.35 0.55 0.45
N PRO A 90 10.47 1.49 1.40
CA PRO A 90 9.77 1.54 2.69
C PRO A 90 8.44 2.32 2.68
N PHE A 91 8.02 2.88 1.55
CA PHE A 91 6.88 3.79 1.48
C PHE A 91 5.55 3.07 1.74
N VAL A 92 5.35 1.95 1.06
CA VAL A 92 4.16 1.11 1.21
C VAL A 92 4.48 -0.32 0.83
N LYS A 93 4.07 -1.28 1.67
CA LYS A 93 4.27 -2.71 1.43
C LYS A 93 3.12 -3.50 2.01
N THR A 94 2.51 -4.35 1.21
CA THR A 94 1.50 -5.33 1.64
C THR A 94 1.94 -6.75 1.34
N GLY A 95 2.87 -6.95 0.40
CA GLY A 95 3.37 -8.25 -0.02
C GLY A 95 4.78 -8.21 -0.61
N GLY A 96 5.14 -9.27 -1.33
CA GLY A 96 6.46 -9.43 -1.93
C GLY A 96 6.76 -8.44 -3.06
N LEU A 97 5.74 -7.85 -3.68
CA LEU A 97 5.92 -6.83 -4.72
C LEU A 97 6.69 -5.62 -4.15
N GLY A 98 6.34 -5.17 -2.95
CA GLY A 98 7.02 -4.06 -2.28
C GLY A 98 8.51 -4.30 -2.08
N ASP A 99 8.92 -5.55 -1.80
CA ASP A 99 10.34 -5.90 -1.65
C ASP A 99 11.09 -5.85 -2.98
N VAL A 100 10.51 -6.41 -4.04
CA VAL A 100 11.12 -6.41 -5.38
C VAL A 100 11.26 -4.99 -5.91
N MET A 101 10.21 -4.17 -5.77
CA MET A 101 10.18 -2.77 -6.20
C MET A 101 11.17 -1.88 -5.43
N SER A 102 11.63 -2.32 -4.26
CA SER A 102 12.69 -1.67 -3.48
C SER A 102 14.08 -2.17 -3.86
N ALA A 103 14.29 -3.49 -3.83
CA ALA A 103 15.62 -4.08 -3.94
C ALA A 103 16.21 -4.01 -5.36
N LEU A 104 15.40 -4.30 -6.39
CA LEU A 104 15.86 -4.34 -7.77
C LEU A 104 16.26 -2.95 -8.30
N PRO A 105 15.47 -1.87 -8.12
CA PRO A 105 15.88 -0.52 -8.49
C PRO A 105 17.20 -0.10 -7.86
N LYS A 106 17.37 -0.29 -6.55
CA LYS A 106 18.60 0.05 -5.82
C LYS A 106 19.81 -0.75 -6.31
N SER A 107 19.60 -2.00 -6.68
CA SER A 107 20.68 -2.84 -7.25
C SER A 107 21.09 -2.37 -8.64
N LEU A 108 20.14 -1.99 -9.50
CA LEU A 108 20.42 -1.47 -10.84
C LEU A 108 21.09 -0.09 -10.80
N ALA A 109 20.72 0.77 -9.86
CA ALA A 109 21.36 2.07 -9.68
C ALA A 109 22.87 1.93 -9.40
N LYS A 110 23.28 0.86 -8.71
CA LYS A 110 24.71 0.55 -8.47
C LYS A 110 25.45 0.07 -9.74
N LEU A 111 24.74 -0.32 -10.79
CA LEU A 111 25.27 -0.81 -12.06
C LEU A 111 25.30 0.25 -13.17
N ASN A 112 25.40 1.54 -12.81
CA ASN A 112 25.42 2.67 -13.76
C ASN A 112 24.13 2.77 -14.61
N VAL A 113 22.98 2.49 -13.99
CA VAL A 113 21.65 2.63 -14.61
C VAL A 113 20.93 3.81 -13.95
N ASP A 114 20.35 4.69 -14.75
CA ASP A 114 19.39 5.69 -14.26
C ASP A 114 18.08 5.01 -13.94
N VAL A 115 17.70 5.00 -12.68
CA VAL A 115 16.51 4.28 -12.23
C VAL A 115 15.47 5.23 -11.67
N LYS A 116 14.27 5.10 -12.18
CA LYS A 116 13.08 5.81 -11.69
C LYS A 116 12.02 4.80 -11.27
N VAL A 117 11.33 5.08 -10.17
CA VAL A 117 10.20 4.29 -9.68
C VAL A 117 8.99 5.20 -9.59
N ILE A 118 7.88 4.82 -10.24
CA ILE A 118 6.61 5.58 -10.21
C ILE A 118 5.62 4.83 -9.32
N LEU A 119 5.05 5.55 -8.35
CA LEU A 119 4.18 5.02 -7.31
C LEU A 119 2.95 5.92 -7.11
N PRO A 120 1.81 5.38 -6.65
CA PRO A 120 0.74 6.23 -6.12
C PRO A 120 1.19 6.89 -4.80
N ARG A 121 0.85 8.16 -4.61
CA ARG A 121 1.07 8.87 -3.34
C ARG A 121 -0.05 8.53 -2.36
N TYR A 122 0.02 7.36 -1.76
CA TYR A 122 -0.97 6.96 -0.75
C TYR A 122 -0.83 7.78 0.54
N LYS A 123 -1.94 8.07 1.17
CA LYS A 123 -1.98 8.74 2.48
C LYS A 123 -1.31 7.91 3.59
N CYS A 124 -1.24 6.60 3.44
CA CYS A 124 -0.59 5.71 4.41
C CYS A 124 0.94 5.71 4.35
N ILE A 125 1.56 6.38 3.38
CA ILE A 125 3.02 6.56 3.34
C ILE A 125 3.45 7.28 4.62
N PRO A 126 4.49 6.81 5.33
CA PRO A 126 4.95 7.46 6.56
C PRO A 126 5.31 8.92 6.34
N TRP A 127 4.95 9.77 7.32
CA TRP A 127 5.14 11.23 7.23
C TRP A 127 6.59 11.63 6.99
N GLU A 128 7.55 10.90 7.55
CA GLU A 128 8.99 11.13 7.38
C GLU A 128 9.48 11.11 5.92
N TYR A 129 8.75 10.39 5.03
CA TYR A 129 9.01 10.41 3.59
C TYR A 129 8.19 11.50 2.91
N GLN A 130 6.91 11.68 3.30
CA GLN A 130 6.05 12.67 2.69
C GLN A 130 6.58 14.11 2.83
N GLU A 131 7.16 14.46 3.99
CA GLU A 131 7.71 15.78 4.24
C GLU A 131 8.97 16.10 3.42
N LYS A 132 9.66 15.06 2.93
CA LYS A 132 10.87 15.19 2.10
C LYS A 132 10.57 15.17 0.60
N MET A 133 9.31 14.93 0.21
CA MET A 133 8.91 14.93 -1.19
C MET A 133 8.87 16.36 -1.72
N GLU A 134 9.47 16.55 -2.90
CA GLU A 134 9.44 17.82 -3.61
C GLU A 134 8.37 17.83 -4.70
N TYR A 135 7.58 18.88 -4.76
CA TYR A 135 6.62 19.04 -5.85
C TYR A 135 7.35 19.39 -7.16
N LYS A 136 7.13 18.60 -8.20
CA LYS A 136 7.76 18.78 -9.52
C LYS A 136 6.82 19.36 -10.58
N GLY A 137 5.53 19.26 -10.37
CA GLY A 137 4.55 19.81 -11.30
C GLY A 137 3.23 19.07 -11.27
N SER A 138 2.32 19.49 -12.13
CA SER A 138 1.03 18.84 -12.28
C SER A 138 0.46 19.05 -13.67
N PHE A 139 -0.45 18.18 -14.06
CA PHE A 139 -1.24 18.29 -15.26
C PHE A 139 -2.65 17.77 -15.04
N TYR A 140 -3.51 17.89 -16.04
CA TYR A 140 -4.86 17.34 -16.02
C TYR A 140 -5.00 16.33 -17.16
N MET A 141 -5.73 15.27 -16.93
CA MET A 141 -6.03 14.26 -17.94
C MET A 141 -7.49 13.82 -17.87
N ASP A 142 -8.04 13.46 -19.02
CA ASP A 142 -9.31 12.76 -19.14
C ASP A 142 -9.09 11.26 -18.91
N LEU A 143 -9.85 10.63 -18.04
CA LEU A 143 -9.71 9.20 -17.72
C LEU A 143 -10.52 8.31 -18.68
N CYS A 144 -11.77 8.69 -18.96
CA CYS A 144 -12.77 7.84 -19.60
C CYS A 144 -13.36 8.45 -20.89
N SER A 145 -12.80 9.54 -21.42
CA SER A 145 -13.35 10.30 -22.55
C SER A 145 -14.77 10.86 -22.27
N ASP A 146 -15.06 11.10 -21.00
CA ASP A 146 -16.31 11.69 -20.50
C ASP A 146 -16.23 13.23 -20.38
N GLY A 147 -15.08 13.81 -20.72
CA GLY A 147 -14.79 15.23 -20.61
C GLY A 147 -14.42 15.68 -19.19
N ARG A 148 -14.42 14.79 -18.21
CA ARG A 148 -13.97 15.09 -16.86
C ARG A 148 -12.44 15.10 -16.81
N GLN A 149 -11.89 16.21 -16.31
CA GLN A 149 -10.47 16.38 -16.12
C GLN A 149 -10.05 16.00 -14.69
N TYR A 150 -9.12 15.08 -14.59
CA TYR A 150 -8.55 14.64 -13.33
C TYR A 150 -7.18 15.26 -13.12
N TYR A 151 -6.97 15.83 -11.94
CA TYR A 151 -5.68 16.37 -11.51
C TYR A 151 -4.67 15.24 -11.36
N VAL A 152 -3.44 15.48 -11.81
CA VAL A 152 -2.27 14.61 -11.60
C VAL A 152 -1.13 15.48 -11.07
N GLY A 153 -0.79 15.32 -9.80
CA GLY A 153 0.39 15.92 -9.19
C GLY A 153 1.57 14.97 -9.25
N ILE A 154 2.77 15.50 -9.32
CA ILE A 154 4.02 14.74 -9.29
C ILE A 154 4.84 15.23 -8.11
N MET A 155 5.09 14.33 -7.16
CA MET A 155 5.98 14.56 -6.03
C MET A 155 7.20 13.65 -6.19
N GLU A 156 8.40 14.18 -6.03
CA GLU A 156 9.65 13.45 -6.19
C GLU A 156 10.37 13.27 -4.86
N TYR A 157 10.92 12.09 -4.65
CA TYR A 157 11.82 11.76 -3.56
C TYR A 157 13.03 11.01 -4.13
N GLN A 158 14.22 11.23 -3.57
CA GLN A 158 15.43 10.57 -4.03
C GLN A 158 16.16 9.89 -2.89
N GLU A 159 16.52 8.62 -3.10
CA GLU A 159 17.29 7.83 -2.14
C GLU A 159 18.09 6.74 -2.86
N ASP A 160 19.30 6.46 -2.39
CA ASP A 160 20.17 5.36 -2.87
C ASP A 160 20.39 5.36 -4.40
N GLY A 161 20.42 6.53 -5.03
CA GLY A 161 20.60 6.66 -6.48
C GLY A 161 19.35 6.36 -7.30
N VAL A 162 18.21 6.17 -6.66
CA VAL A 162 16.90 5.95 -7.29
C VAL A 162 16.04 7.20 -7.14
N VAL A 163 15.37 7.60 -8.21
CA VAL A 163 14.36 8.66 -8.22
C VAL A 163 12.97 8.03 -8.07
N TYR A 164 12.22 8.45 -7.07
CA TYR A 164 10.84 8.01 -6.82
C TYR A 164 9.88 9.14 -7.17
N ASP A 165 9.05 8.95 -8.19
CA ASP A 165 7.96 9.85 -8.54
C ASP A 165 6.64 9.32 -7.97
N PHE A 166 5.97 10.12 -7.16
CA PHE A 166 4.67 9.79 -6.58
C PHE A 166 3.58 10.56 -7.31
N ILE A 167 2.64 9.80 -7.87
CA ILE A 167 1.45 10.37 -8.49
C ILE A 167 0.46 10.77 -7.40
N ASP A 168 0.22 12.07 -7.28
CA ASP A 168 -0.63 12.67 -6.26
C ASP A 168 -2.02 12.95 -6.80
N ASN A 169 -3.03 12.38 -6.12
CA ASN A 169 -4.44 12.69 -6.32
C ASN A 169 -5.23 12.24 -5.08
N GLU A 170 -5.82 13.21 -4.37
CA GLU A 170 -6.55 12.92 -3.14
C GLU A 170 -7.82 12.09 -3.36
N GLU A 171 -8.46 12.21 -4.52
CA GLU A 171 -9.67 11.45 -4.83
C GLU A 171 -9.39 9.94 -4.86
N PHE A 172 -8.21 9.52 -5.36
CA PHE A 172 -7.89 8.11 -5.55
C PHE A 172 -6.99 7.52 -4.45
N PHE A 173 -6.13 8.33 -3.80
CA PHE A 173 -5.07 7.80 -2.92
C PHE A 173 -5.19 8.22 -1.46
N SER A 174 -6.23 9.00 -1.08
CA SER A 174 -6.45 9.40 0.32
C SER A 174 -7.14 8.34 1.18
N TRP A 175 -7.55 7.22 0.61
CA TRP A 175 -8.31 6.18 1.29
C TRP A 175 -7.40 5.05 1.77
N GLY A 176 -7.10 5.03 3.07
CA GLY A 176 -6.56 3.89 3.81
C GLY A 176 -5.45 3.09 3.12
N ASN A 177 -5.68 1.79 2.99
CA ASN A 177 -4.73 0.83 2.43
C ASN A 177 -4.66 0.90 0.89
N PRO A 178 -3.52 0.51 0.30
CA PRO A 178 -3.35 0.44 -1.17
C PRO A 178 -4.42 -0.39 -1.86
N TYR A 179 -4.81 -1.51 -1.25
CA TYR A 179 -5.85 -2.41 -1.74
C TYR A 179 -7.02 -2.43 -0.78
N THR A 180 -8.22 -2.24 -1.30
CA THR A 180 -9.46 -2.19 -0.52
C THR A 180 -10.47 -3.24 -1.01
N ASN A 181 -11.10 -2.98 -2.14
CA ASN A 181 -12.02 -3.89 -2.81
C ASN A 181 -12.01 -3.63 -4.31
N LEU A 182 -12.49 -4.60 -5.09
CA LEU A 182 -12.42 -4.53 -6.55
C LEU A 182 -13.12 -3.31 -7.16
N ILE A 183 -14.23 -2.86 -6.57
CA ILE A 183 -15.02 -1.75 -7.11
C ILE A 183 -14.25 -0.42 -7.01
N ASP A 184 -13.60 -0.19 -5.86
CA ASP A 184 -12.84 1.05 -5.62
C ASP A 184 -11.44 0.98 -6.22
N ASP A 185 -10.86 -0.21 -6.30
CA ASP A 185 -9.49 -0.41 -6.78
C ASP A 185 -9.38 -0.32 -8.31
N ILE A 186 -10.40 -0.75 -9.07
CA ILE A 186 -10.40 -0.64 -10.53
C ILE A 186 -10.22 0.81 -11.00
N PRO A 187 -11.07 1.78 -10.65
CA PRO A 187 -10.89 3.15 -11.12
C PRO A 187 -9.58 3.77 -10.61
N LYS A 188 -9.16 3.47 -9.39
CA LYS A 188 -7.91 3.91 -8.80
C LYS A 188 -6.69 3.48 -9.63
N PHE A 189 -6.60 2.21 -9.97
CA PHE A 189 -5.47 1.71 -10.76
C PHE A 189 -5.59 2.00 -12.26
N CYS A 190 -6.80 2.17 -12.81
CA CYS A 190 -6.98 2.72 -14.15
C CYS A 190 -6.44 4.16 -14.22
N TYR A 191 -6.78 4.99 -13.23
CA TYR A 191 -6.23 6.35 -13.11
C TYR A 191 -4.71 6.32 -13.00
N PHE A 192 -4.15 5.54 -12.08
CA PHE A 192 -2.71 5.43 -11.89
C PHE A 192 -1.98 5.01 -13.16
N SER A 193 -2.46 3.96 -13.83
CA SER A 193 -1.85 3.43 -15.06
C SER A 193 -1.85 4.43 -16.22
N LYS A 194 -2.83 5.34 -16.26
CA LYS A 194 -2.88 6.38 -17.28
C LYS A 194 -2.03 7.60 -16.93
N ALA A 195 -1.87 7.89 -15.62
CA ALA A 195 -1.10 9.02 -15.14
C ALA A 195 0.42 8.80 -15.20
N ALA A 196 0.86 7.54 -14.96
CA ALA A 196 2.25 7.11 -15.00
C ALA A 196 2.77 6.98 -16.43
#